data_fcc5c893fef1568fdbe5005ccc3aaa8f
#
_entry.id   fcc5c893fef1568fdbe5005ccc3aaa8f
#
_cell.length_a   1.000
_cell.length_b   1.000
_cell.length_c   1.000
_cell.angle_alpha   90.00
_cell.angle_beta   90.00
_cell.angle_gamma   90.00
#
_symmetry.space_group_name_H-M   'P 1'
#
loop_
_entity.id
_entity.type
_entity.pdbx_description
1 polymer ?
#
loop_
_entity_poly.entity_id
_entity_poly.type
_entity_poly.pdbx_seq_one_letter_code
_entity_poly.pdbx_strand_id
1 'polypeptide(L)'
;MGTETGIAWTDHTFNVAWGCTKVSPGCAHCYAEDLSTRYGHGVWGPNKPRRTFGAKHWAEPIAWDRAAGKPEPRRSRWAESAPHECGGSERRRAKVFCSSMCDIFEDHRTIAEELVKLWPLIRATPHLDWQLLTKRVERIVESLPADWGDGYQNVWLGVSIENREYEWRVQLLRRVPAQVRFLS
;
A
#
# COMPACT_ATOMS: atom_id res chain seq x y z
N MET A 1 2.26 12.47 9.35
CA MET A 1 1.62 12.62 8.02
C MET A 1 0.15 12.84 8.25
N GLY A 2 -0.56 13.56 7.36
CA GLY A 2 -1.98 13.84 7.57
C GLY A 2 -2.83 12.58 7.44
N THR A 3 -3.96 12.57 8.13
CA THR A 3 -4.98 11.50 8.03
C THR A 3 -5.68 11.48 6.68
N GLU A 4 -5.53 12.52 5.87
CA GLU A 4 -6.04 12.65 4.51
C GLU A 4 -4.90 12.68 3.51
N THR A 5 -5.03 11.93 2.43
CA THR A 5 -4.08 11.92 1.31
C THR A 5 -4.61 12.75 0.14
N GLY A 6 -3.70 13.43 -0.59
CA GLY A 6 -4.03 14.09 -1.86
C GLY A 6 -4.16 13.12 -3.05
N ILE A 7 -4.00 11.81 -2.83
CA ILE A 7 -4.08 10.79 -3.86
C ILE A 7 -5.53 10.35 -4.03
N ALA A 8 -6.15 10.67 -5.17
CA ALA A 8 -7.60 10.54 -5.40
C ALA A 8 -8.16 9.11 -5.32
N TRP A 9 -7.33 8.08 -5.47
CA TRP A 9 -7.77 6.68 -5.52
C TRP A 9 -7.56 5.91 -4.21
N THR A 10 -7.09 6.57 -3.15
CA THR A 10 -6.88 5.98 -1.82
C THR A 10 -7.32 6.92 -0.72
N ASP A 11 -7.72 6.40 0.43
CA ASP A 11 -8.19 7.18 1.57
C ASP A 11 -7.02 7.57 2.50
N HIS A 12 -6.02 6.70 2.61
CA HIS A 12 -4.83 6.90 3.45
C HIS A 12 -3.55 6.52 2.73
N THR A 13 -2.43 7.05 3.20
CA THR A 13 -1.08 6.65 2.77
C THR A 13 -0.26 6.22 3.97
N PHE A 14 0.27 5.00 3.93
CA PHE A 14 1.14 4.45 4.96
C PHE A 14 2.51 4.10 4.36
N ASN A 15 3.58 4.43 5.06
CA ASN A 15 4.94 4.12 4.63
C ASN A 15 5.67 3.34 5.72
N VAL A 16 6.17 2.16 5.38
CA VAL A 16 7.00 1.36 6.31
C VAL A 16 8.36 2.02 6.54
N ALA A 17 8.89 2.69 5.51
CA ALA A 17 10.14 3.43 5.55
C ALA A 17 10.15 4.54 4.48
N TRP A 18 11.17 5.39 4.52
CA TRP A 18 11.56 6.27 3.41
C TRP A 18 12.88 5.82 2.84
N GLY A 19 13.00 5.85 1.52
CA GLY A 19 14.18 5.50 0.75
C GLY A 19 13.97 4.29 -0.13
N CYS A 20 14.61 4.31 -1.27
CA CYS A 20 14.51 3.28 -2.31
C CYS A 20 15.77 3.25 -3.17
N THR A 21 15.94 2.19 -3.97
CA THR A 21 16.92 2.11 -5.03
C THR A 21 16.22 2.09 -6.38
N LYS A 22 16.68 2.87 -7.34
CA LYS A 22 16.11 2.92 -8.70
C LYS A 22 16.32 1.58 -9.42
N VAL A 23 15.30 1.10 -10.15
CA VAL A 23 15.31 -0.19 -10.86
C VAL A 23 14.85 -0.11 -12.32
N SER A 24 14.27 1.02 -12.72
CA SER A 24 13.75 1.19 -14.08
C SER A 24 13.77 2.68 -14.49
N PRO A 25 13.62 3.01 -15.78
CA PRO A 25 13.53 4.39 -16.25
C PRO A 25 12.43 5.21 -15.57
N GLY A 26 11.32 4.60 -15.19
CA GLY A 26 10.26 5.26 -14.44
C GLY A 26 10.67 5.73 -13.04
N CYS A 27 11.88 5.36 -12.57
CA CYS A 27 12.46 5.90 -11.35
C CYS A 27 13.33 7.16 -11.59
N ALA A 28 13.50 7.62 -12.84
CA ALA A 28 14.39 8.74 -13.16
C ALA A 28 13.93 10.05 -12.51
N HIS A 29 12.62 10.30 -12.49
CA HIS A 29 11.97 11.49 -11.90
C HIS A 29 11.08 11.09 -10.71
N CYS A 30 11.70 10.50 -9.69
CA CYS A 30 10.97 9.99 -8.53
C CYS A 30 10.60 11.12 -7.57
N TYR A 31 9.32 11.48 -7.51
CA TYR A 31 8.82 12.51 -6.60
C TYR A 31 9.18 12.23 -5.12
N ALA A 32 9.25 10.97 -4.74
CA ALA A 32 9.57 10.56 -3.38
C ALA A 32 11.04 10.81 -3.03
N GLU A 33 11.96 10.62 -3.99
CA GLU A 33 13.36 11.00 -3.85
C GLU A 33 13.51 12.52 -3.73
N ASP A 34 12.83 13.28 -4.59
CA ASP A 34 12.87 14.74 -4.58
C ASP A 34 12.33 15.30 -3.25
N LEU A 35 11.21 14.75 -2.77
CA LEU A 35 10.63 15.12 -1.49
C LEU A 35 11.58 14.78 -0.33
N SER A 36 12.16 13.59 -0.33
CA SER A 36 13.13 13.15 0.69
C SER A 36 14.36 14.05 0.73
N THR A 37 14.89 14.40 -0.44
CA THR A 37 16.04 15.31 -0.59
C THR A 37 15.69 16.71 -0.06
N ARG A 38 14.51 17.20 -0.36
CA ARG A 38 14.00 18.50 0.12
C ARG A 38 13.90 18.58 1.65
N TYR A 39 13.63 17.44 2.29
CA TYR A 39 13.67 17.31 3.75
C TYR A 39 15.04 16.96 4.33
N GLY A 40 16.11 16.97 3.51
CA GLY A 40 17.47 16.69 3.94
C GLY A 40 17.78 15.23 4.23
N HIS A 41 16.96 14.28 3.73
CA HIS A 41 17.17 12.85 3.96
C HIS A 41 17.94 12.21 2.80
N GLY A 42 19.18 11.78 3.06
CA GLY A 42 20.02 11.06 2.09
C GLY A 42 19.77 9.54 2.09
N VAL A 43 18.54 9.11 1.79
CA VAL A 43 18.11 7.70 1.95
C VAL A 43 17.87 6.98 0.61
N TRP A 44 18.21 7.59 -0.52
CA TRP A 44 18.08 7.00 -1.85
C TRP A 44 19.39 6.38 -2.36
N GLY A 45 19.31 5.19 -2.94
CA GLY A 45 20.44 4.46 -3.54
C GLY A 45 20.72 3.12 -2.84
N PRO A 46 21.54 2.23 -3.48
CA PRO A 46 21.72 0.84 -3.04
C PRO A 46 22.37 0.70 -1.66
N ASN A 47 23.28 1.60 -1.31
CA ASN A 47 24.04 1.54 -0.04
C ASN A 47 23.58 2.60 0.97
N LYS A 48 22.39 3.19 0.78
CA LYS A 48 21.87 4.21 1.68
C LYS A 48 20.92 3.59 2.71
N PRO A 49 20.91 4.11 3.94
CA PRO A 49 19.96 3.63 4.95
C PRO A 49 18.53 3.89 4.52
N ARG A 50 17.58 3.16 5.11
CA ARG A 50 16.15 3.45 5.02
C ARG A 50 15.71 4.07 6.34
N ARG A 51 14.96 5.18 6.25
CA ARG A 51 14.45 5.88 7.43
C ARG A 51 13.17 5.22 7.87
N THR A 52 13.17 4.60 9.04
CA THR A 52 12.02 3.93 9.64
C THR A 52 11.23 4.86 10.57
N PHE A 53 10.11 4.36 11.08
CA PHE A 53 9.18 5.10 11.92
C PHE A 53 8.97 4.41 13.28
N GLY A 54 8.64 5.23 14.30
CA GLY A 54 8.37 4.74 15.65
C GLY A 54 6.95 4.21 15.84
N ALA A 55 6.68 3.68 17.04
CA ALA A 55 5.42 3.02 17.40
C ALA A 55 4.16 3.85 17.14
N LYS A 56 4.23 5.17 17.32
CA LYS A 56 3.09 6.07 17.05
C LYS A 56 2.60 5.98 15.59
N HIS A 57 3.54 5.95 14.64
CA HIS A 57 3.22 5.81 13.22
C HIS A 57 2.59 4.44 12.92
N TRP A 58 3.16 3.37 13.48
CA TRP A 58 2.65 2.00 13.33
C TRP A 58 1.27 1.78 13.97
N ALA A 59 0.84 2.64 14.88
CA ALA A 59 -0.50 2.62 15.47
C ALA A 59 -1.57 3.34 14.62
N GLU A 60 -1.18 4.18 13.65
CA GLU A 60 -2.12 4.95 12.82
C GLU A 60 -3.13 4.06 12.08
N PRO A 61 -2.72 2.95 11.39
CA PRO A 61 -3.67 2.09 10.68
C PRO A 61 -4.70 1.43 11.59
N ILE A 62 -4.36 1.13 12.85
CA ILE A 62 -5.33 0.60 13.81
C ILE A 62 -6.44 1.63 14.11
N ALA A 63 -6.10 2.91 14.16
CA ALA A 63 -7.09 3.96 14.34
C ALA A 63 -7.98 4.13 13.10
N TRP A 64 -7.40 4.03 11.89
CA TRP A 64 -8.15 4.07 10.62
C TRP A 64 -9.10 2.89 10.48
N ASP A 65 -8.65 1.68 10.83
CA ASP A 65 -9.46 0.47 10.82
C ASP A 65 -10.68 0.60 11.75
N ARG A 66 -10.44 1.10 12.98
CA ARG A 66 -11.54 1.36 13.92
C ARG A 66 -12.53 2.40 13.40
N ALA A 67 -12.06 3.40 12.69
CA ALA A 67 -12.92 4.41 12.08
C ALA A 67 -13.74 3.81 10.93
N ALA A 68 -13.10 3.05 10.03
CA ALA A 68 -13.76 2.38 8.90
C ALA A 68 -14.75 1.29 9.33
N GLY A 69 -14.48 0.60 10.46
CA GLY A 69 -15.37 -0.40 11.02
C GLY A 69 -16.64 0.14 11.70
N LYS A 70 -16.71 1.47 11.93
CA LYS A 70 -17.94 2.07 12.48
C LYS A 70 -19.06 2.08 11.45
N PRO A 71 -20.32 1.85 11.87
CA PRO A 71 -21.46 2.03 10.97
C PRO A 71 -21.49 3.50 10.50
N GLU A 72 -21.74 3.71 9.22
CA GLU A 72 -22.01 5.06 8.72
C GLU A 72 -23.16 5.68 9.51
N PRO A 73 -23.07 6.96 9.92
CA PRO A 73 -24.20 7.65 10.52
C PRO A 73 -25.37 7.59 9.54
N ARG A 74 -26.54 7.13 10.01
CA ARG A 74 -27.76 7.08 9.17
C ARG A 74 -27.91 8.42 8.47
N ARG A 75 -27.87 8.41 7.15
CA ARG A 75 -28.18 9.58 6.33
C ARG A 75 -29.51 10.14 6.81
N SER A 76 -29.59 11.45 6.98
CA SER A 76 -30.77 12.14 7.47
C SER A 76 -32.02 11.72 6.67
N ARG A 77 -33.18 11.81 7.32
CA ARG A 77 -34.52 11.41 6.84
C ARG A 77 -34.90 11.93 5.42
N TRP A 78 -34.15 12.88 4.90
CA TRP A 78 -34.35 13.50 3.57
C TRP A 78 -33.69 12.70 2.42
N ALA A 79 -32.89 11.67 2.69
CA ALA A 79 -32.23 10.85 1.67
C ALA A 79 -33.04 9.60 1.29
N GLU A 80 -34.21 9.39 1.87
CA GLU A 80 -35.07 8.21 1.65
C GLU A 80 -35.88 8.25 0.33
N SER A 81 -35.80 9.33 -0.45
CA SER A 81 -36.55 9.47 -1.72
C SER A 81 -35.79 9.03 -2.98
N ALA A 82 -34.59 8.49 -2.86
CA ALA A 82 -33.88 7.88 -3.99
C ALA A 82 -34.30 6.40 -4.11
N PRO A 83 -34.57 5.89 -5.34
CA PRO A 83 -34.94 4.48 -5.53
C PRO A 83 -33.85 3.58 -4.94
N HIS A 84 -34.26 2.66 -4.05
CA HIS A 84 -33.41 1.61 -3.51
C HIS A 84 -32.96 0.69 -4.65
N GLU A 85 -31.73 0.85 -5.11
CA GLU A 85 -31.05 -0.27 -5.74
C GLU A 85 -30.79 -1.30 -4.65
N CYS A 86 -31.36 -2.49 -4.82
CA CYS A 86 -31.26 -3.64 -3.94
C CYS A 86 -29.82 -4.21 -4.01
N GLY A 87 -28.91 -3.64 -3.26
CA GLY A 87 -27.60 -4.15 -2.98
C GLY A 87 -27.33 -3.94 -1.50
N GLY A 88 -27.20 -5.02 -0.72
CA GLY A 88 -26.77 -4.92 0.67
C GLY A 88 -25.56 -4.02 0.72
N SER A 89 -25.54 -3.02 1.61
CA SER A 89 -24.40 -2.13 1.77
C SER A 89 -23.24 -2.95 2.34
N GLU A 90 -22.48 -3.60 1.44
CA GLU A 90 -21.13 -4.04 1.81
C GLU A 90 -20.39 -2.79 2.28
N ARG A 91 -20.00 -2.80 3.55
CA ARG A 91 -19.23 -1.70 4.11
C ARG A 91 -17.98 -1.55 3.29
N ARG A 92 -17.83 -0.42 2.61
CA ARG A 92 -16.62 -0.12 1.85
C ARG A 92 -15.46 -0.05 2.83
N ARG A 93 -14.45 -0.91 2.64
CA ARG A 93 -13.17 -0.80 3.35
C ARG A 93 -12.47 0.49 2.95
N ALA A 94 -11.81 1.14 3.90
CA ALA A 94 -10.99 2.30 3.58
C ALA A 94 -9.68 1.82 2.92
N LYS A 95 -9.26 2.50 1.86
CA LYS A 95 -8.07 2.14 1.08
C LYS A 95 -6.81 2.77 1.66
N VAL A 96 -5.75 1.98 1.77
CA VAL A 96 -4.44 2.41 2.25
C VAL A 96 -3.39 2.15 1.20
N PHE A 97 -2.86 3.19 0.57
CA PHE A 97 -1.70 3.07 -0.31
C PHE A 97 -0.42 2.88 0.52
N CYS A 98 0.17 1.73 0.39
CA CYS A 98 1.43 1.34 1.04
C CYS A 98 2.46 1.07 -0.06
N SER A 99 3.49 1.63 -0.06
CA SER A 99 4.42 2.56 0.43
C SER A 99 4.76 3.54 -0.68
N SER A 100 4.34 4.78 -0.55
CA SER A 100 4.58 5.81 -1.55
C SER A 100 6.04 6.33 -1.56
N MET A 101 6.75 6.15 -0.44
CA MET A 101 8.10 6.66 -0.21
C MET A 101 9.18 5.57 -0.20
N CYS A 102 8.84 4.31 -0.49
CA CYS A 102 9.75 3.18 -0.66
C CYS A 102 9.09 2.11 -1.54
N ASP A 103 9.81 1.04 -1.83
CA ASP A 103 9.25 -0.19 -2.38
C ASP A 103 9.36 -1.29 -1.32
N ILE A 104 8.23 -1.82 -0.85
CA ILE A 104 8.21 -2.81 0.26
C ILE A 104 8.81 -4.17 -0.13
N PHE A 105 9.01 -4.41 -1.42
CA PHE A 105 9.67 -5.62 -1.93
C PHE A 105 11.12 -5.35 -2.34
N GLU A 106 11.69 -4.23 -1.90
CA GLU A 106 13.11 -3.94 -2.14
C GLU A 106 14.01 -4.93 -1.40
N ASP A 107 15.08 -5.41 -2.08
CA ASP A 107 16.14 -6.18 -1.45
C ASP A 107 17.01 -5.29 -0.55
N HIS A 108 16.47 -5.02 0.62
CA HIS A 108 17.13 -4.19 1.63
C HIS A 108 16.77 -4.68 3.03
N ARG A 109 17.77 -4.94 3.86
CA ARG A 109 17.60 -5.50 5.22
C ARG A 109 16.54 -4.77 6.04
N THR A 110 16.60 -3.44 6.09
CA THR A 110 15.63 -2.64 6.84
C THR A 110 14.22 -2.80 6.30
N ILE A 111 14.03 -2.88 4.97
CA ILE A 111 12.71 -3.09 4.37
C ILE A 111 12.18 -4.47 4.75
N ALA A 112 13.00 -5.51 4.72
CA ALA A 112 12.62 -6.86 5.13
C ALA A 112 12.19 -6.89 6.62
N GLU A 113 12.94 -6.21 7.50
CA GLU A 113 12.61 -6.10 8.94
C GLU A 113 11.25 -5.37 9.15
N GLU A 114 10.97 -4.31 8.39
CA GLU A 114 9.70 -3.58 8.47
C GLU A 114 8.54 -4.38 7.84
N LEU A 115 8.79 -5.14 6.78
CA LEU A 115 7.79 -5.98 6.15
C LEU A 115 7.28 -7.09 7.09
N VAL A 116 8.16 -7.65 7.94
CA VAL A 116 7.76 -8.61 8.99
C VAL A 116 6.75 -7.99 9.97
N LYS A 117 6.82 -6.68 10.24
CA LYS A 117 5.85 -5.97 11.08
C LYS A 117 4.56 -5.63 10.33
N LEU A 118 4.66 -5.42 9.01
CA LEU A 118 3.52 -5.02 8.18
C LEU A 118 2.48 -6.14 8.07
N TRP A 119 2.88 -7.39 7.88
CA TRP A 119 1.94 -8.50 7.70
C TRP A 119 0.98 -8.70 8.89
N PRO A 120 1.45 -8.72 10.15
CA PRO A 120 0.55 -8.74 11.30
C PRO A 120 -0.39 -7.54 11.39
N LEU A 121 0.10 -6.33 11.02
CA LEU A 121 -0.72 -5.12 11.00
C LEU A 121 -1.85 -5.23 9.97
N ILE A 122 -1.56 -5.70 8.76
CA ILE A 122 -2.56 -5.93 7.71
C ILE A 122 -3.65 -6.89 8.20
N ARG A 123 -3.27 -8.00 8.84
CA ARG A 123 -4.24 -8.96 9.42
C ARG A 123 -5.07 -8.35 10.54
N ALA A 124 -4.48 -7.47 11.34
CA ALA A 124 -5.17 -6.81 12.45
C ALA A 124 -6.11 -5.68 12.02
N THR A 125 -6.14 -5.33 10.73
CA THR A 125 -6.91 -4.21 10.18
C THR A 125 -7.84 -4.66 9.04
N PRO A 126 -8.86 -5.50 9.31
CA PRO A 126 -9.72 -6.10 8.29
C PRO A 126 -10.66 -5.12 7.57
N HIS A 127 -10.86 -3.91 8.10
CA HIS A 127 -11.67 -2.87 7.48
C HIS A 127 -10.86 -1.92 6.57
N LEU A 128 -9.56 -2.22 6.35
CA LEU A 128 -8.70 -1.50 5.41
C LEU A 128 -8.37 -2.38 4.20
N ASP A 129 -8.40 -1.82 3.00
CA ASP A 129 -7.84 -2.43 1.79
C ASP A 129 -6.42 -1.89 1.56
N TRP A 130 -5.43 -2.76 1.75
CA TRP A 130 -4.03 -2.43 1.59
C TRP A 130 -3.58 -2.56 0.14
N GLN A 131 -3.23 -1.44 -0.47
CA GLN A 131 -2.78 -1.36 -1.85
C GLN A 131 -1.25 -1.37 -1.88
N LEU A 132 -0.66 -2.52 -2.19
CA LEU A 132 0.77 -2.75 -2.24
C LEU A 132 1.26 -2.66 -3.69
N LEU A 133 1.95 -1.56 -4.03
CA LEU A 133 2.45 -1.30 -5.38
C LEU A 133 3.96 -1.48 -5.42
N THR A 134 4.46 -2.19 -6.45
CA THR A 134 5.90 -2.42 -6.61
C THR A 134 6.36 -2.33 -8.07
N LYS A 135 7.67 -2.07 -8.23
CA LYS A 135 8.41 -2.27 -9.47
C LYS A 135 9.26 -3.56 -9.46
N ARG A 136 9.20 -4.32 -8.35
CA ARG A 136 9.99 -5.54 -8.08
C ARG A 136 9.10 -6.76 -7.92
N VAL A 137 8.30 -7.04 -8.95
CA VAL A 137 7.33 -8.15 -8.93
C VAL A 137 7.97 -9.51 -8.69
N GLU A 138 9.20 -9.68 -9.14
CA GLU A 138 10.01 -10.89 -8.99
C GLU A 138 10.30 -11.24 -7.52
N ARG A 139 10.25 -10.24 -6.64
CA ARG A 139 10.53 -10.41 -5.21
C ARG A 139 9.27 -10.62 -4.35
N ILE A 140 8.08 -10.50 -4.94
CA ILE A 140 6.83 -10.61 -4.17
C ILE A 140 6.77 -11.96 -3.47
N VAL A 141 6.92 -13.07 -4.20
CA VAL A 141 6.66 -14.44 -3.68
C VAL A 141 7.53 -14.75 -2.46
N GLU A 142 8.82 -14.43 -2.51
CA GLU A 142 9.75 -14.69 -1.40
C GLU A 142 9.51 -13.79 -0.17
N SER A 143 8.80 -12.69 -0.37
CA SER A 143 8.49 -11.69 0.66
C SER A 143 7.12 -11.89 1.31
N LEU A 144 6.31 -12.83 0.81
CA LEU A 144 4.99 -13.12 1.37
C LEU A 144 5.12 -13.86 2.71
N PRO A 145 4.18 -13.67 3.64
CA PRO A 145 4.17 -14.41 4.89
C PRO A 145 3.77 -15.89 4.65
N ALA A 146 4.20 -16.79 5.54
CA ALA A 146 3.96 -18.23 5.39
C ALA A 146 2.46 -18.61 5.36
N ASP A 147 1.61 -17.77 5.93
CA ASP A 147 0.15 -17.93 5.99
C ASP A 147 -0.59 -17.17 4.87
N TRP A 148 0.11 -16.78 3.80
CA TRP A 148 -0.47 -16.02 2.70
C TRP A 148 -1.62 -16.75 1.97
N GLY A 149 -1.50 -18.06 1.75
CA GLY A 149 -2.51 -18.88 1.07
C GLY A 149 -2.84 -18.34 -0.33
N ASP A 150 -4.13 -18.19 -0.61
CA ASP A 150 -4.65 -17.63 -1.88
C ASP A 150 -4.65 -16.09 -1.90
N GLY A 151 -4.06 -15.46 -0.91
CA GLY A 151 -4.00 -14.01 -0.71
C GLY A 151 -4.94 -13.49 0.37
N TYR A 152 -4.47 -12.52 1.15
CA TYR A 152 -5.29 -11.87 2.15
C TYR A 152 -6.44 -11.11 1.51
N GLN A 153 -7.64 -11.21 2.09
CA GLN A 153 -8.89 -10.62 1.58
C GLN A 153 -8.86 -9.09 1.48
N ASN A 154 -7.97 -8.47 2.23
CA ASN A 154 -7.82 -7.03 2.35
C ASN A 154 -6.49 -6.54 1.76
N VAL A 155 -5.88 -7.31 0.85
CA VAL A 155 -4.65 -6.90 0.15
C VAL A 155 -4.87 -6.89 -1.36
N TRP A 156 -4.50 -5.77 -1.95
CA TRP A 156 -4.42 -5.57 -3.40
C TRP A 156 -2.95 -5.53 -3.79
N LEU A 157 -2.52 -6.44 -4.65
CA LEU A 157 -1.16 -6.44 -5.19
C LEU A 157 -1.12 -5.72 -6.55
N GLY A 158 -0.21 -4.79 -6.69
CA GLY A 158 -0.04 -4.00 -7.90
C GLY A 158 1.39 -3.92 -8.40
N VAL A 159 1.53 -3.71 -9.71
CA VAL A 159 2.81 -3.43 -10.34
C VAL A 159 2.75 -2.16 -11.18
N SER A 160 3.86 -1.42 -11.18
CA SER A 160 4.01 -0.27 -12.07
C SER A 160 4.50 -0.72 -13.44
N ILE A 161 3.84 -0.22 -14.50
CA ILE A 161 4.20 -0.45 -15.89
C ILE A 161 4.49 0.89 -16.53
N GLU A 162 5.76 1.20 -16.74
CA GLU A 162 6.16 2.49 -17.30
C GLU A 162 6.07 2.51 -18.84
N ASN A 163 6.38 1.37 -19.47
CA ASN A 163 6.33 1.17 -20.91
C ASN A 163 6.25 -0.33 -21.24
N ARG A 164 6.24 -0.67 -22.55
CA ARG A 164 6.14 -2.06 -23.03
C ARG A 164 7.27 -2.99 -22.56
N GLU A 165 8.46 -2.48 -22.32
CA GLU A 165 9.59 -3.28 -21.85
C GLU A 165 9.34 -3.87 -20.46
N TYR A 166 8.40 -3.30 -19.69
CA TYR A 166 8.02 -3.76 -18.35
C TYR A 166 6.69 -4.50 -18.28
N GLU A 167 6.06 -4.84 -19.44
CA GLU A 167 4.84 -5.66 -19.48
C GLU A 167 5.03 -7.06 -18.87
N TRP A 168 6.25 -7.58 -18.86
CA TRP A 168 6.58 -8.84 -18.21
C TRP A 168 6.20 -8.87 -16.72
N ARG A 169 6.15 -7.72 -16.06
CA ARG A 169 5.70 -7.61 -14.66
C ARG A 169 4.27 -8.08 -14.48
N VAL A 170 3.40 -7.84 -15.45
CA VAL A 170 2.00 -8.33 -15.44
C VAL A 170 1.96 -9.85 -15.43
N GLN A 171 2.81 -10.48 -16.26
CA GLN A 171 2.83 -11.95 -16.36
C GLN A 171 3.31 -12.60 -15.05
N LEU A 172 4.27 -11.99 -14.37
CA LEU A 172 4.71 -12.46 -13.05
C LEU A 172 3.64 -12.20 -11.99
N LEU A 173 3.04 -11.00 -11.94
CA LEU A 173 1.98 -10.68 -10.98
C LEU A 173 0.79 -11.67 -11.09
N ARG A 174 0.43 -12.08 -12.29
CA ARG A 174 -0.66 -13.06 -12.51
C ARG A 174 -0.41 -14.41 -11.87
N ARG A 175 0.86 -14.78 -11.63
CA ARG A 175 1.25 -16.04 -10.99
C ARG A 175 1.25 -15.96 -9.47
N VAL A 176 1.23 -14.76 -8.90
CA VAL A 176 1.16 -14.57 -7.45
C VAL A 176 -0.30 -14.74 -7.00
N PRO A 177 -0.60 -15.61 -6.02
CA PRO A 177 -1.93 -15.68 -5.42
C PRO A 177 -2.32 -14.32 -4.83
N ALA A 178 -3.48 -13.79 -5.20
CA ALA A 178 -4.00 -12.53 -4.68
C ALA A 178 -5.48 -12.37 -4.98
N GLN A 179 -6.23 -11.76 -4.08
CA GLN A 179 -7.65 -11.47 -4.26
C GLN A 179 -7.87 -10.38 -5.30
N VAL A 180 -7.09 -9.32 -5.24
CA VAL A 180 -7.13 -8.21 -6.19
C VAL A 180 -5.74 -7.94 -6.74
N ARG A 181 -5.65 -7.73 -8.06
CA ARG A 181 -4.43 -7.29 -8.75
C ARG A 181 -4.72 -5.99 -9.49
N PHE A 182 -3.78 -5.04 -9.46
CA PHE A 182 -3.94 -3.78 -10.18
C PHE A 182 -2.65 -3.35 -10.88
N LEU A 183 -2.79 -2.43 -11.83
CA LEU A 183 -1.69 -1.84 -12.57
C LEU A 183 -1.66 -0.32 -12.35
N SER A 184 -0.47 0.25 -12.36
CA SER A 184 -0.22 1.68 -12.27
C SER A 184 0.83 2.12 -13.27
#